data_edab8294f3b6710d9dedd346ecc2f182
#
_entry.id   edab8294f3b6710d9dedd346ecc2f182
#
_cell.length_a   1.000
_cell.length_b   1.000
_cell.length_c   1.000
_cell.angle_alpha   90.00
_cell.angle_beta   90.00
_cell.angle_gamma   90.00
#
_symmetry.space_group_name_H-M   'P 1'
#
loop_
_entity.id
_entity.type
_entity.pdbx_description
1 polymer ?
#
loop_
_entity_poly.entity_id
_entity_poly.type
_entity_poly.pdbx_seq_one_letter_code
_entity_poly.pdbx_strand_id
1 'polypeptide(L)'
;MAVDNQKIAEGVLANVGGADNIASATHCMTRLRLTFKDKSKVDNDAIKKIAGVIGINWAGEQLQVIIGQNVPKVYDAVLAKGVKGEGAIDENLDKDLPKEKLTPKAIGSKILDYLSGSMVPMIPLLMGGGLFRTIAAILGPTMLGLLSADDPTYIFFYTTLYEASFYFMPIYLGYSAAKKLHASEVLGLLAGGVLIAPTVIAAATGKTAISVYGLQLVPGNYAQSVLPILLTIPVMAQIEKFMKKHVPDVLSTMFVPWFTMIVTIPIEFIVLAPLGNLVGTGIANALFGLADLGGFGILIVMAVLGAFWQLFVIAGMHLPVILLAQVQIIAMGYDPFVFVSTNCAMTAVWGCAIGAFLRIRNKEEKGMIAGYIASAFLG
;
A
#
# COMPACT_ATOMS: atom_id res chain seq x y z
N MET A 1 -14.31 7.98 25.14
CA MET A 1 -15.76 7.77 24.96
C MET A 1 -15.94 7.21 23.58
N ALA A 2 -16.67 6.12 23.40
CA ALA A 2 -16.98 5.63 22.05
C ALA A 2 -17.74 6.74 21.32
N VAL A 3 -17.30 7.09 20.12
CA VAL A 3 -17.95 8.10 19.28
C VAL A 3 -19.31 7.53 18.88
N ASP A 4 -20.37 8.22 19.29
CA ASP A 4 -21.74 7.79 19.01
C ASP A 4 -22.10 8.19 17.57
N ASN A 5 -22.01 7.22 16.66
CA ASN A 5 -22.26 7.42 15.24
C ASN A 5 -23.67 7.94 14.94
N GLN A 6 -24.66 7.60 15.76
CA GLN A 6 -26.01 8.11 15.63
C GLN A 6 -26.08 9.61 15.98
N LYS A 7 -25.40 10.04 17.04
CA LYS A 7 -25.32 11.45 17.40
C LYS A 7 -24.61 12.30 16.35
N ILE A 8 -23.58 11.76 15.71
CA ILE A 8 -22.94 12.45 14.58
C ILE A 8 -23.92 12.61 13.43
N ALA A 9 -24.62 11.54 13.04
CA ALA A 9 -25.60 11.58 11.95
C ALA A 9 -26.73 12.59 12.26
N GLU A 10 -27.28 12.56 13.48
CA GLU A 10 -28.33 13.50 13.92
C GLU A 10 -27.83 14.94 13.95
N GLY A 11 -26.62 15.16 14.48
CA GLY A 11 -25.98 16.47 14.48
C GLY A 11 -25.74 17.03 13.07
N VAL A 12 -25.28 16.20 12.14
CA VAL A 12 -25.12 16.61 10.75
C VAL A 12 -26.48 16.94 10.12
N LEU A 13 -27.48 16.06 10.25
CA LEU A 13 -28.82 16.27 9.69
C LEU A 13 -29.50 17.54 10.23
N ALA A 14 -29.38 17.82 11.53
CA ALA A 14 -29.93 19.01 12.14
C ALA A 14 -29.35 20.31 11.56
N ASN A 15 -28.06 20.29 11.17
CA ASN A 15 -27.33 21.47 10.69
C ASN A 15 -27.20 21.58 9.17
N VAL A 16 -27.89 20.71 8.43
CA VAL A 16 -27.97 20.78 6.95
C VAL A 16 -29.40 21.05 6.43
N GLY A 17 -30.32 21.38 7.33
CA GLY A 17 -31.74 21.62 6.99
C GLY A 17 -32.57 20.34 6.94
N GLY A 18 -32.15 19.28 7.62
CA GLY A 18 -32.85 18.00 7.72
C GLY A 18 -32.60 17.06 6.55
N ALA A 19 -33.15 15.84 6.67
CA ALA A 19 -33.03 14.80 5.62
C ALA A 19 -33.65 15.24 4.28
N ASP A 20 -34.72 16.02 4.32
CA ASP A 20 -35.45 16.49 3.13
C ASP A 20 -34.64 17.46 2.27
N ASN A 21 -33.66 18.15 2.85
CA ASN A 21 -32.77 19.06 2.13
C ASN A 21 -31.62 18.33 1.42
N ILE A 22 -31.36 17.07 1.77
CA ILE A 22 -30.31 16.29 1.12
C ILE A 22 -30.84 15.69 -0.19
N ALA A 23 -30.19 16.02 -1.28
CA ALA A 23 -30.53 15.47 -2.60
C ALA A 23 -29.94 14.07 -2.78
N SER A 24 -28.66 13.88 -2.40
CA SER A 24 -28.01 12.58 -2.36
C SER A 24 -26.94 12.53 -1.27
N ALA A 25 -26.72 11.33 -0.73
CA ALA A 25 -25.65 11.05 0.24
C ALA A 25 -24.78 9.92 -0.30
N THR A 26 -23.47 10.10 -0.17
CA THR A 26 -22.46 9.10 -0.52
C THR A 26 -21.36 9.14 0.52
N HIS A 27 -20.46 8.17 0.50
CA HIS A 27 -19.31 8.21 1.40
C HIS A 27 -18.06 7.61 0.74
N CYS A 28 -16.89 8.06 1.16
CA CYS A 28 -15.62 7.37 0.95
C CYS A 28 -15.11 6.82 2.28
N MET A 29 -13.87 6.36 2.33
CA MET A 29 -13.30 5.75 3.56
C MET A 29 -13.27 6.67 4.78
N THR A 30 -13.21 7.99 4.59
CA THR A 30 -13.03 8.96 5.69
C THR A 30 -14.00 10.13 5.67
N ARG A 31 -14.86 10.27 4.64
CA ARG A 31 -15.72 11.44 4.44
C ARG A 31 -17.14 11.03 4.11
N LEU A 32 -18.11 11.61 4.80
CA LEU A 32 -19.50 11.62 4.41
C LEU A 32 -19.71 12.77 3.42
N ARG A 33 -20.32 12.50 2.29
CA ARG A 33 -20.52 13.46 1.18
C ARG A 33 -22.00 13.69 0.97
N LEU A 34 -22.42 14.93 1.04
CA LEU A 34 -23.80 15.32 0.96
C LEU A 34 -23.99 16.39 -0.13
N THR A 35 -24.98 16.17 -0.99
CA THR A 35 -25.44 17.15 -1.97
C THR A 35 -26.79 17.67 -1.53
N PHE A 36 -27.05 18.97 -1.66
CA PHE A 36 -28.24 19.62 -1.11
C PHE A 36 -29.15 20.19 -2.19
N LYS A 37 -30.42 20.26 -1.89
CA LYS A 37 -31.39 21.01 -2.68
C LYS A 37 -31.27 22.52 -2.46
N ASP A 38 -30.94 22.92 -1.21
CA ASP A 38 -30.76 24.30 -0.81
C ASP A 38 -29.56 24.42 0.13
N LYS A 39 -28.45 24.99 -0.37
CA LYS A 39 -27.21 25.18 0.37
C LYS A 39 -27.31 26.25 1.48
N SER A 40 -28.25 27.17 1.38
CA SER A 40 -28.37 28.25 2.35
C SER A 40 -28.77 27.76 3.74
N LYS A 41 -29.28 26.52 3.82
CA LYS A 41 -29.69 25.86 5.07
C LYS A 41 -28.56 25.15 5.79
N VAL A 42 -27.34 25.17 5.25
CA VAL A 42 -26.18 24.45 5.79
C VAL A 42 -25.40 25.36 6.73
N ASP A 43 -25.37 25.01 8.01
CA ASP A 43 -24.54 25.68 9.01
C ASP A 43 -23.18 24.99 9.15
N ASN A 44 -22.20 25.53 8.42
CA ASN A 44 -20.84 24.99 8.39
C ASN A 44 -20.14 25.01 9.75
N ASP A 45 -20.38 26.04 10.57
CA ASP A 45 -19.69 26.20 11.84
C ASP A 45 -20.30 25.33 12.93
N ALA A 46 -21.60 25.09 12.87
CA ALA A 46 -22.25 24.12 13.75
C ALA A 46 -21.79 22.67 13.42
N ILE A 47 -21.66 22.30 12.15
CA ILE A 47 -21.18 20.97 11.73
C ILE A 47 -19.75 20.71 12.23
N LYS A 48 -18.84 21.69 12.13
CA LYS A 48 -17.46 21.57 12.63
C LYS A 48 -17.38 21.32 14.15
N LYS A 49 -18.38 21.74 14.90
CA LYS A 49 -18.42 21.60 16.38
C LYS A 49 -18.98 20.25 16.84
N ILE A 50 -19.50 19.42 15.93
CA ILE A 50 -20.04 18.11 16.28
C ILE A 50 -18.88 17.21 16.74
N ALA A 51 -19.04 16.63 17.92
CA ALA A 51 -18.06 15.69 18.46
C ALA A 51 -17.93 14.45 17.55
N GLY A 52 -16.75 14.21 16.99
CA GLY A 52 -16.48 13.15 16.01
C GLY A 52 -16.36 13.65 14.56
N VAL A 53 -16.66 14.92 14.29
CA VAL A 53 -16.34 15.58 13.02
C VAL A 53 -14.95 16.21 13.13
N ILE A 54 -14.04 15.80 12.24
CA ILE A 54 -12.66 16.29 12.19
C ILE A 54 -12.60 17.62 11.43
N GLY A 55 -13.47 17.79 10.44
CA GLY A 55 -13.54 18.99 9.62
C GLY A 55 -14.55 18.86 8.49
N ILE A 56 -14.70 19.94 7.72
CA ILE A 56 -15.55 19.95 6.53
C ILE A 56 -14.80 20.54 5.35
N ASN A 57 -15.16 20.12 4.14
CA ASN A 57 -14.66 20.68 2.90
C ASN A 57 -15.79 20.77 1.88
N TRP A 58 -15.81 21.83 1.05
CA TRP A 58 -16.72 21.94 -0.07
C TRP A 58 -16.00 21.60 -1.38
N ALA A 59 -16.54 20.65 -2.12
CA ALA A 59 -16.11 20.31 -3.47
C ALA A 59 -17.26 20.67 -4.44
N GLY A 60 -17.23 21.87 -5.00
CA GLY A 60 -18.30 22.41 -5.80
C GLY A 60 -19.64 22.50 -5.02
N GLU A 61 -20.63 21.69 -5.45
CA GLU A 61 -21.96 21.63 -4.83
C GLU A 61 -22.04 20.63 -3.65
N GLN A 62 -21.00 19.88 -3.38
CA GLN A 62 -20.98 18.79 -2.42
C GLN A 62 -20.23 19.15 -1.14
N LEU A 63 -20.88 19.02 0.01
CA LEU A 63 -20.24 19.11 1.31
C LEU A 63 -19.62 17.77 1.68
N GLN A 64 -18.36 17.78 2.08
CA GLN A 64 -17.60 16.65 2.58
C GLN A 64 -17.37 16.83 4.08
N VAL A 65 -18.03 16.01 4.89
CA VAL A 65 -17.85 15.98 6.35
C VAL A 65 -16.81 14.92 6.67
N ILE A 66 -15.67 15.32 7.21
CA ILE A 66 -14.54 14.44 7.51
C ILE A 66 -14.76 13.86 8.90
N ILE A 67 -14.96 12.53 8.97
CA ILE A 67 -15.29 11.79 10.19
C ILE A 67 -14.22 10.74 10.52
N GLY A 68 -13.42 10.31 9.52
CA GLY A 68 -12.46 9.22 9.67
C GLY A 68 -13.09 7.84 9.43
N GLN A 69 -12.53 6.81 10.04
CA GLN A 69 -12.89 5.40 9.75
C GLN A 69 -14.34 5.02 10.11
N ASN A 70 -15.05 5.84 10.89
CA ASN A 70 -16.43 5.58 11.29
C ASN A 70 -17.46 6.04 10.24
N VAL A 71 -17.03 6.59 9.12
CA VAL A 71 -17.93 7.12 8.07
C VAL A 71 -18.98 6.11 7.60
N PRO A 72 -18.67 4.81 7.33
CA PRO A 72 -19.70 3.87 6.90
C PRO A 72 -20.85 3.74 7.89
N LYS A 73 -20.55 3.69 9.19
CA LYS A 73 -21.57 3.59 10.25
C LYS A 73 -22.40 4.86 10.39
N VAL A 74 -21.78 6.03 10.19
CA VAL A 74 -22.50 7.33 10.20
C VAL A 74 -23.35 7.45 8.93
N TYR A 75 -22.86 7.00 7.79
CA TYR A 75 -23.62 6.95 6.55
C TYR A 75 -24.87 6.08 6.68
N ASP A 76 -24.74 4.86 7.21
CA ASP A 76 -25.87 3.97 7.48
C ASP A 76 -26.90 4.64 8.43
N ALA A 77 -26.44 5.35 9.45
CA ALA A 77 -27.29 6.09 10.37
C ALA A 77 -28.01 7.27 9.67
N VAL A 78 -27.38 7.93 8.71
CA VAL A 78 -27.98 8.99 7.88
C VAL A 78 -29.05 8.39 6.95
N LEU A 79 -28.78 7.26 6.30
CA LEU A 79 -29.77 6.57 5.46
C LEU A 79 -30.98 6.09 6.26
N ALA A 80 -30.77 5.59 7.46
CA ALA A 80 -31.85 5.17 8.37
C ALA A 80 -32.83 6.31 8.70
N LYS A 81 -32.45 7.57 8.51
CA LYS A 81 -33.30 8.76 8.68
C LYS A 81 -34.01 9.21 7.38
N GLY A 82 -34.02 8.37 6.34
CA GLY A 82 -34.77 8.59 5.11
C GLY A 82 -34.03 9.34 3.99
N VAL A 83 -32.73 9.55 4.13
CA VAL A 83 -31.89 10.14 3.07
C VAL A 83 -31.65 9.12 1.95
N LYS A 84 -31.78 9.55 0.68
CA LYS A 84 -31.46 8.71 -0.48
C LYS A 84 -29.94 8.55 -0.56
N GLY A 85 -29.46 7.30 -0.47
CA GLY A 85 -28.06 6.95 -0.61
C GLY A 85 -27.76 6.40 -2.00
N GLU A 86 -26.61 6.80 -2.54
CA GLU A 86 -26.05 6.26 -3.80
C GLU A 86 -24.93 5.24 -3.54
N GLY A 87 -24.73 4.83 -2.28
CA GLY A 87 -23.72 3.86 -1.86
C GLY A 87 -22.34 4.46 -1.63
N ALA A 88 -21.36 3.58 -1.44
CA ALA A 88 -19.96 3.97 -1.37
C ALA A 88 -19.50 4.39 -2.77
N ILE A 89 -19.03 5.61 -2.92
CA ILE A 89 -18.40 6.04 -4.17
C ILE A 89 -16.95 5.59 -4.12
N ASP A 90 -16.58 4.73 -5.03
CA ASP A 90 -15.19 4.62 -5.46
C ASP A 90 -14.75 5.98 -6.02
N GLU A 91 -13.64 6.52 -5.51
CA GLU A 91 -13.17 7.89 -5.79
C GLU A 91 -12.78 8.10 -7.26
N ASN A 92 -13.72 8.09 -8.19
CA ASN A 92 -13.51 8.45 -9.59
C ASN A 92 -14.08 9.85 -9.92
N LEU A 93 -14.17 10.74 -8.93
CA LEU A 93 -14.71 12.11 -9.09
C LEU A 93 -13.70 13.15 -9.58
N ASP A 94 -12.52 12.73 -10.00
CA ASP A 94 -11.53 13.62 -10.63
C ASP A 94 -11.84 13.99 -12.09
N LYS A 95 -13.01 13.58 -12.62
CA LYS A 95 -13.37 13.89 -14.02
C LYS A 95 -13.75 15.35 -14.27
N ASP A 96 -14.19 16.06 -13.24
CA ASP A 96 -14.71 17.44 -13.37
C ASP A 96 -13.83 18.50 -12.70
N LEU A 97 -12.68 18.11 -12.11
CA LEU A 97 -11.70 19.07 -11.67
C LEU A 97 -10.93 19.62 -12.87
N PRO A 98 -10.63 20.93 -12.89
CA PRO A 98 -9.75 21.50 -13.92
C PRO A 98 -8.47 20.67 -13.97
N LYS A 99 -8.12 20.16 -15.16
CA LYS A 99 -6.93 19.34 -15.37
C LYS A 99 -5.72 20.08 -14.78
N GLU A 100 -5.25 19.62 -13.65
CA GLU A 100 -4.07 20.14 -12.98
C GLU A 100 -2.90 20.09 -13.98
N LYS A 101 -2.24 21.22 -14.21
CA LYS A 101 -1.09 21.25 -15.12
C LYS A 101 -0.10 20.19 -14.65
N LEU A 102 0.29 19.28 -15.53
CA LEU A 102 1.27 18.23 -15.27
C LEU A 102 2.64 18.85 -14.95
N THR A 103 2.82 19.28 -13.71
CA THR A 103 4.12 19.70 -13.21
C THR A 103 4.89 18.47 -12.72
N PRO A 104 6.23 18.46 -12.77
CA PRO A 104 7.03 17.35 -12.21
C PRO A 104 6.65 17.01 -10.77
N LYS A 105 6.29 18.02 -9.97
CA LYS A 105 5.81 17.84 -8.58
C LYS A 105 4.46 17.11 -8.53
N ALA A 106 3.52 17.45 -9.41
CA ALA A 106 2.22 16.78 -9.47
C ALA A 106 2.36 15.32 -9.93
N ILE A 107 3.24 15.02 -10.88
CA ILE A 107 3.56 13.67 -11.31
C ILE A 107 4.17 12.88 -10.15
N GLY A 108 5.16 13.42 -9.46
CA GLY A 108 5.79 12.78 -8.30
C GLY A 108 4.77 12.49 -7.19
N SER A 109 3.88 13.43 -6.89
CA SER A 109 2.81 13.24 -5.90
C SER A 109 1.84 12.11 -6.31
N LYS A 110 1.45 12.02 -7.59
CA LYS A 110 0.58 10.94 -8.07
C LYS A 110 1.25 9.57 -8.01
N ILE A 111 2.54 9.49 -8.32
CA ILE A 111 3.32 8.26 -8.18
C ILE A 111 3.38 7.84 -6.71
N LEU A 112 3.70 8.76 -5.79
CA LEU A 112 3.75 8.47 -4.37
C LEU A 112 2.38 8.07 -3.81
N ASP A 113 1.29 8.73 -4.24
CA ASP A 113 -0.07 8.34 -3.86
C ASP A 113 -0.44 6.95 -4.37
N TYR A 114 -0.07 6.61 -5.60
CA TYR A 114 -0.26 5.27 -6.15
C TYR A 114 0.53 4.22 -5.36
N LEU A 115 1.82 4.45 -5.12
CA LEU A 115 2.68 3.53 -4.39
C LEU A 115 2.19 3.33 -2.95
N SER A 116 1.96 4.41 -2.22
CA SER A 116 1.48 4.33 -0.84
C SER A 116 0.08 3.73 -0.75
N GLY A 117 -0.84 4.14 -1.64
CA GLY A 117 -2.21 3.61 -1.69
C GLY A 117 -2.28 2.12 -2.02
N SER A 118 -1.30 1.59 -2.77
CA SER A 118 -1.18 0.17 -3.05
C SER A 118 -0.52 -0.61 -1.90
N MET A 119 0.43 0.01 -1.16
CA MET A 119 1.19 -0.66 -0.09
C MET A 119 0.46 -0.64 1.26
N VAL A 120 -0.20 0.46 1.61
CA VAL A 120 -0.85 0.63 2.92
C VAL A 120 -1.84 -0.50 3.28
N PRO A 121 -2.70 -0.99 2.37
CA PRO A 121 -3.58 -2.11 2.67
C PRO A 121 -2.86 -3.42 3.00
N MET A 122 -1.59 -3.55 2.63
CA MET A 122 -0.77 -4.74 2.89
C MET A 122 -0.13 -4.74 4.28
N ILE A 123 -0.06 -3.59 4.95
CA ILE A 123 0.61 -3.44 6.25
C ILE A 123 0.13 -4.48 7.28
N PRO A 124 -1.19 -4.70 7.49
CA PRO A 124 -1.63 -5.70 8.48
C PRO A 124 -1.17 -7.12 8.18
N LEU A 125 -1.12 -7.50 6.89
CA LEU A 125 -0.64 -8.81 6.45
C LEU A 125 0.85 -8.97 6.75
N LEU A 126 1.65 -7.97 6.41
CA LEU A 126 3.10 -7.97 6.62
C LEU A 126 3.45 -7.96 8.11
N MET A 127 2.72 -7.17 8.90
CA MET A 127 2.87 -7.16 10.36
C MET A 127 2.56 -8.53 10.96
N GLY A 128 1.47 -9.19 10.54
CA GLY A 128 1.12 -10.52 10.99
C GLY A 128 2.23 -11.54 10.71
N GLY A 129 2.73 -11.57 9.47
CA GLY A 129 3.85 -12.44 9.08
C GLY A 129 5.14 -12.15 9.86
N GLY A 130 5.47 -10.87 10.03
CA GLY A 130 6.63 -10.43 10.82
C GLY A 130 6.54 -10.88 12.28
N LEU A 131 5.36 -10.75 12.90
CA LEU A 131 5.14 -11.19 14.29
C LEU A 131 5.36 -12.69 14.47
N PHE A 132 4.88 -13.54 13.54
CA PHE A 132 5.14 -14.98 13.61
C PHE A 132 6.63 -15.29 13.58
N ARG A 133 7.38 -14.65 12.70
CA ARG A 133 8.84 -14.81 12.64
C ARG A 133 9.53 -14.31 13.90
N THR A 134 9.09 -13.19 14.46
CA THR A 134 9.61 -12.63 15.70
C THR A 134 9.40 -13.58 16.89
N ILE A 135 8.18 -14.13 17.03
CA ILE A 135 7.87 -15.11 18.08
C ILE A 135 8.76 -16.35 17.92
N ALA A 136 8.89 -16.85 16.69
CA ALA A 136 9.78 -17.98 16.43
C ALA A 136 11.23 -17.67 16.75
N ALA A 137 11.74 -16.50 16.42
CA ALA A 137 13.11 -16.07 16.75
C ALA A 137 13.33 -15.99 18.26
N ILE A 138 12.36 -15.47 19.02
CA ILE A 138 12.43 -15.40 20.49
C ILE A 138 12.46 -16.80 21.10
N LEU A 139 11.58 -17.70 20.66
CA LEU A 139 11.50 -19.07 21.19
C LEU A 139 12.61 -19.99 20.65
N GLY A 140 13.21 -19.61 19.52
CA GLY A 140 14.20 -20.38 18.78
C GLY A 140 15.60 -20.39 19.41
N PRO A 141 16.55 -21.04 18.70
CA PRO A 141 17.90 -21.30 19.23
C PRO A 141 18.72 -20.03 19.41
N THR A 142 18.36 -18.93 18.79
CA THR A 142 19.12 -17.67 18.85
C THR A 142 18.87 -16.84 20.11
N MET A 143 17.74 -17.04 20.80
CA MET A 143 17.39 -16.27 22.01
C MET A 143 17.12 -17.20 23.21
N LEU A 144 15.90 -17.72 23.35
CA LEU A 144 15.53 -18.52 24.52
C LEU A 144 15.90 -20.00 24.41
N GLY A 145 16.16 -20.51 23.20
CA GLY A 145 16.53 -21.91 22.98
C GLY A 145 15.46 -22.94 23.36
N LEU A 146 14.18 -22.52 23.46
CA LEU A 146 13.07 -23.39 23.80
C LEU A 146 12.67 -24.32 22.64
N LEU A 147 12.90 -23.86 21.40
CA LEU A 147 12.67 -24.62 20.17
C LEU A 147 14.00 -24.78 19.45
N SER A 148 14.29 -25.98 18.96
CA SER A 148 15.45 -26.21 18.08
C SER A 148 15.18 -25.69 16.67
N ALA A 149 16.23 -25.51 15.87
CA ALA A 149 16.10 -25.09 14.47
C ALA A 149 15.31 -26.11 13.61
N ASP A 150 15.35 -27.37 13.98
CA ASP A 150 14.67 -28.46 13.29
C ASP A 150 13.26 -28.74 13.86
N ASP A 151 12.81 -27.98 14.87
CA ASP A 151 11.49 -28.13 15.46
C ASP A 151 10.41 -27.77 14.43
N PRO A 152 9.42 -28.65 14.19
CA PRO A 152 8.35 -28.39 13.21
C PRO A 152 7.57 -27.10 13.51
N THR A 153 7.37 -26.74 14.78
CA THR A 153 6.67 -25.51 15.18
C THR A 153 7.52 -24.28 14.86
N TYR A 154 8.84 -24.36 15.11
CA TYR A 154 9.77 -23.31 14.73
C TYR A 154 9.77 -23.08 13.22
N ILE A 155 9.90 -24.15 12.42
CA ILE A 155 9.88 -24.08 10.95
C ILE A 155 8.55 -23.51 10.47
N PHE A 156 7.43 -23.94 11.05
CA PHE A 156 6.10 -23.46 10.65
C PHE A 156 5.94 -21.95 10.89
N PHE A 157 6.33 -21.44 12.03
CA PHE A 157 6.23 -20.00 12.32
C PHE A 157 7.29 -19.18 11.58
N TYR A 158 8.56 -19.61 11.63
CA TYR A 158 9.67 -18.87 11.09
C TYR A 158 9.70 -18.81 9.58
N THR A 159 9.30 -19.90 8.91
CA THR A 159 9.33 -20.03 7.45
C THR A 159 7.92 -19.95 6.87
N THR A 160 7.02 -20.90 7.19
CA THR A 160 5.76 -21.07 6.47
C THR A 160 4.83 -19.85 6.63
N LEU A 161 4.57 -19.40 7.86
CA LEU A 161 3.66 -18.28 8.11
C LEU A 161 4.27 -16.93 7.68
N TYR A 162 5.58 -16.77 7.87
CA TYR A 162 6.28 -15.59 7.36
C TYR A 162 6.27 -15.55 5.83
N GLU A 163 6.64 -16.64 5.16
CA GLU A 163 6.66 -16.70 3.70
C GLU A 163 5.27 -16.54 3.11
N ALA A 164 4.22 -17.07 3.74
CA ALA A 164 2.84 -16.84 3.30
C ALA A 164 2.51 -15.33 3.19
N SER A 165 3.11 -14.48 4.01
CA SER A 165 2.90 -13.04 3.97
C SER A 165 3.82 -12.31 3.00
N PHE A 166 5.06 -12.74 2.84
CA PHE A 166 6.09 -12.02 2.09
C PHE A 166 6.36 -12.62 0.70
N TYR A 167 6.40 -13.94 0.57
CA TYR A 167 6.69 -14.60 -0.71
C TYR A 167 5.67 -14.24 -1.78
N PHE A 168 4.38 -14.18 -1.41
CA PHE A 168 3.27 -13.89 -2.31
C PHE A 168 3.00 -12.38 -2.49
N MET A 169 3.94 -11.52 -2.09
CA MET A 169 3.83 -10.07 -2.21
C MET A 169 3.36 -9.59 -3.59
N PRO A 170 3.85 -10.10 -4.73
CA PRO A 170 3.37 -9.67 -6.04
C PRO A 170 1.88 -9.90 -6.25
N ILE A 171 1.32 -10.99 -5.71
CA ILE A 171 -0.12 -11.29 -5.80
C ILE A 171 -0.93 -10.25 -5.00
N TYR A 172 -0.55 -10.02 -3.75
CA TYR A 172 -1.26 -9.09 -2.87
C TYR A 172 -1.19 -7.65 -3.37
N LEU A 173 -0.02 -7.23 -3.85
CA LEU A 173 0.16 -5.92 -4.44
C LEU A 173 -0.56 -5.78 -5.77
N GLY A 174 -0.61 -6.84 -6.57
CA GLY A 174 -1.40 -6.87 -7.80
C GLY A 174 -2.88 -6.60 -7.53
N TYR A 175 -3.45 -7.25 -6.50
CA TYR A 175 -4.80 -6.99 -6.03
C TYR A 175 -4.98 -5.53 -5.57
N SER A 176 -4.14 -5.09 -4.65
CA SER A 176 -4.26 -3.77 -4.02
C SER A 176 -4.06 -2.62 -5.03
N ALA A 177 -3.07 -2.75 -5.91
CA ALA A 177 -2.79 -1.77 -6.96
C ALA A 177 -3.91 -1.71 -8.01
N ALA A 178 -4.46 -2.86 -8.43
CA ALA A 178 -5.61 -2.91 -9.33
C ALA A 178 -6.82 -2.23 -8.71
N LYS A 179 -7.10 -2.49 -7.42
CA LYS A 179 -8.15 -1.81 -6.66
C LYS A 179 -7.93 -0.29 -6.59
N LYS A 180 -6.70 0.16 -6.32
CA LYS A 180 -6.35 1.60 -6.29
C LYS A 180 -6.57 2.28 -7.65
N LEU A 181 -6.38 1.57 -8.75
CA LEU A 181 -6.55 2.07 -10.12
C LEU A 181 -7.94 1.77 -10.72
N HIS A 182 -8.87 1.22 -9.92
CA HIS A 182 -10.22 0.82 -10.38
C HIS A 182 -10.18 -0.13 -11.59
N ALA A 183 -9.16 -0.98 -11.66
CA ALA A 183 -9.03 -2.08 -12.60
C ALA A 183 -9.54 -3.39 -11.97
N SER A 184 -9.61 -4.46 -12.74
CA SER A 184 -10.02 -5.77 -12.24
C SER A 184 -9.01 -6.30 -11.21
N GLU A 185 -9.45 -6.43 -9.96
CA GLU A 185 -8.65 -6.94 -8.86
C GLU A 185 -8.20 -8.39 -9.11
N VAL A 186 -9.07 -9.19 -9.75
CA VAL A 186 -8.78 -10.59 -10.10
C VAL A 186 -7.67 -10.69 -11.15
N LEU A 187 -7.65 -9.78 -12.14
CA LEU A 187 -6.55 -9.72 -13.11
C LEU A 187 -5.25 -9.25 -12.45
N GLY A 188 -5.35 -8.36 -11.46
CA GLY A 188 -4.20 -7.98 -10.64
C GLY A 188 -3.60 -9.15 -9.87
N LEU A 189 -4.44 -10.02 -9.26
CA LEU A 189 -3.99 -11.27 -8.63
C LEU A 189 -3.31 -12.19 -9.64
N LEU A 190 -3.88 -12.32 -10.84
CA LEU A 190 -3.34 -13.18 -11.89
C LEU A 190 -1.96 -12.67 -12.37
N ALA A 191 -1.81 -11.37 -12.63
CA ALA A 191 -0.53 -10.78 -13.01
C ALA A 191 0.54 -11.05 -11.96
N GLY A 192 0.25 -10.76 -10.67
CA GLY A 192 1.18 -11.09 -9.58
C GLY A 192 1.48 -12.57 -9.46
N GLY A 193 0.47 -13.44 -9.70
CA GLY A 193 0.62 -14.90 -9.67
C GLY A 193 1.53 -15.44 -10.76
N VAL A 194 1.46 -14.87 -11.96
CA VAL A 194 2.32 -15.28 -13.09
C VAL A 194 3.79 -14.98 -12.80
N LEU A 195 4.11 -13.85 -12.17
CA LEU A 195 5.49 -13.49 -11.78
C LEU A 195 6.14 -14.52 -10.85
N ILE A 196 5.36 -15.17 -9.99
CA ILE A 196 5.84 -16.13 -9.02
C ILE A 196 5.36 -17.57 -9.31
N ALA A 197 4.88 -17.83 -10.51
CA ALA A 197 4.50 -19.17 -10.92
C ALA A 197 5.69 -20.14 -10.73
N PRO A 198 5.44 -21.38 -10.26
CA PRO A 198 6.53 -22.31 -9.96
C PRO A 198 7.51 -22.52 -11.11
N THR A 199 7.02 -22.52 -12.35
CA THR A 199 7.86 -22.62 -13.56
C THR A 199 8.76 -21.41 -13.75
N VAL A 200 8.27 -20.20 -13.43
CA VAL A 200 9.05 -18.95 -13.52
C VAL A 200 10.13 -18.93 -12.43
N ILE A 201 9.77 -19.29 -11.19
CA ILE A 201 10.74 -19.36 -10.09
C ILE A 201 11.80 -20.42 -10.33
N ALA A 202 11.41 -21.61 -10.82
CA ALA A 202 12.35 -22.66 -11.16
C ALA A 202 13.33 -22.22 -12.27
N ALA A 203 12.83 -21.53 -13.30
CA ALA A 203 13.65 -20.99 -14.37
C ALA A 203 14.61 -19.89 -13.88
N ALA A 204 14.12 -19.00 -13.00
CA ALA A 204 14.95 -17.96 -12.39
C ALA A 204 16.08 -18.55 -11.54
N THR A 205 15.78 -19.57 -10.74
CA THR A 205 16.76 -20.25 -9.87
C THR A 205 17.78 -21.03 -10.70
N GLY A 206 17.30 -21.77 -11.72
CA GLY A 206 18.15 -22.56 -12.64
C GLY A 206 18.83 -21.73 -13.71
N LYS A 207 18.56 -20.41 -13.79
CA LYS A 207 19.02 -19.51 -14.87
C LYS A 207 18.70 -20.06 -16.27
N THR A 208 17.55 -20.71 -16.39
CA THR A 208 17.07 -21.30 -17.65
C THR A 208 16.10 -20.35 -18.34
N ALA A 209 16.06 -20.38 -19.67
CA ALA A 209 15.13 -19.56 -20.42
C ALA A 209 13.73 -20.16 -20.39
N ILE A 210 12.72 -19.27 -20.30
CA ILE A 210 11.32 -19.60 -20.57
C ILE A 210 10.90 -18.96 -21.89
N SER A 211 9.99 -19.60 -22.61
CA SER A 211 9.44 -19.03 -23.84
C SER A 211 8.16 -18.25 -23.52
N VAL A 212 8.18 -16.94 -23.75
CA VAL A 212 7.01 -16.07 -23.66
C VAL A 212 6.64 -15.68 -25.10
N TYR A 213 5.62 -16.33 -25.65
CA TYR A 213 5.16 -16.18 -27.04
C TYR A 213 6.29 -16.27 -28.08
N GLY A 214 7.20 -17.24 -27.91
CA GLY A 214 8.33 -17.48 -28.82
C GLY A 214 9.60 -16.69 -28.48
N LEU A 215 9.53 -15.72 -27.57
CA LEU A 215 10.72 -15.01 -27.07
C LEU A 215 11.32 -15.77 -25.89
N GLN A 216 12.60 -16.11 -26.01
CA GLN A 216 13.35 -16.77 -24.94
C GLN A 216 13.86 -15.74 -23.93
N LEU A 217 13.43 -15.86 -22.69
CA LEU A 217 13.75 -14.93 -21.60
C LEU A 217 14.26 -15.72 -20.40
N VAL A 218 15.29 -15.21 -19.74
CA VAL A 218 15.68 -15.70 -18.42
C VAL A 218 15.03 -14.80 -17.38
N PRO A 219 14.00 -15.28 -16.67
CA PRO A 219 13.30 -14.45 -15.71
C PRO A 219 14.16 -14.17 -14.48
N GLY A 220 13.92 -13.03 -13.84
CA GLY A 220 14.39 -12.79 -12.49
C GLY A 220 13.58 -13.58 -11.44
N ASN A 221 14.09 -13.69 -10.23
CA ASN A 221 13.28 -14.13 -9.10
C ASN A 221 12.45 -12.94 -8.62
N TYR A 222 11.15 -12.98 -8.86
CA TYR A 222 10.22 -11.91 -8.51
C TYR A 222 9.46 -12.20 -7.21
N ALA A 223 9.72 -13.33 -6.52
CA ALA A 223 9.18 -13.58 -5.18
C ALA A 223 9.59 -12.45 -4.23
N GLN A 224 8.67 -12.02 -3.36
CA GLN A 224 8.85 -10.89 -2.44
C GLN A 224 9.11 -9.53 -3.14
N SER A 225 9.08 -9.46 -4.48
CA SER A 225 9.32 -8.22 -5.20
C SER A 225 8.08 -7.32 -5.20
N VAL A 226 8.33 -6.01 -5.28
CA VAL A 226 7.29 -4.96 -5.23
C VAL A 226 7.20 -4.19 -6.55
N LEU A 227 8.33 -3.70 -7.05
CA LEU A 227 8.37 -2.82 -8.21
C LEU A 227 7.84 -3.47 -9.51
N PRO A 228 8.17 -4.72 -9.84
CA PRO A 228 7.68 -5.37 -11.05
C PRO A 228 6.16 -5.29 -11.19
N ILE A 229 5.43 -5.73 -10.19
CA ILE A 229 3.97 -5.74 -10.22
C ILE A 229 3.38 -4.33 -10.17
N LEU A 230 3.96 -3.41 -9.40
CA LEU A 230 3.51 -2.02 -9.35
C LEU A 230 3.70 -1.28 -10.68
N LEU A 231 4.65 -1.67 -11.51
CA LEU A 231 4.79 -1.16 -12.87
C LEU A 231 3.80 -1.84 -13.83
N THR A 232 3.49 -3.11 -13.62
CA THR A 232 2.59 -3.89 -14.47
C THR A 232 1.14 -3.42 -14.35
N ILE A 233 0.64 -3.19 -13.14
CA ILE A 233 -0.79 -2.90 -12.93
C ILE A 233 -1.28 -1.64 -13.64
N PRO A 234 -0.58 -0.50 -13.68
CA PRO A 234 -1.02 0.66 -14.45
C PRO A 234 -1.16 0.38 -15.94
N VAL A 235 -0.26 -0.43 -16.51
CA VAL A 235 -0.28 -0.83 -17.91
C VAL A 235 -1.48 -1.78 -18.15
N MET A 236 -1.63 -2.79 -17.30
CA MET A 236 -2.78 -3.71 -17.33
C MET A 236 -4.11 -2.96 -17.26
N ALA A 237 -4.24 -1.97 -16.36
CA ALA A 237 -5.46 -1.17 -16.23
C ALA A 237 -5.80 -0.39 -17.50
N GLN A 238 -4.81 0.13 -18.22
CA GLN A 238 -5.04 0.81 -19.50
C GLN A 238 -5.46 -0.17 -20.59
N ILE A 239 -4.83 -1.34 -20.66
CA ILE A 239 -5.18 -2.40 -21.59
C ILE A 239 -6.60 -2.91 -21.32
N GLU A 240 -6.94 -3.16 -20.05
CA GLU A 240 -8.29 -3.57 -19.65
C GLU A 240 -9.36 -2.55 -20.08
N LYS A 241 -9.09 -1.27 -19.81
CA LYS A 241 -9.98 -0.18 -20.21
C LYS A 241 -10.17 -0.11 -21.73
N PHE A 242 -9.11 -0.34 -22.50
CA PHE A 242 -9.15 -0.41 -23.95
C PHE A 242 -9.99 -1.60 -24.41
N MET A 243 -9.79 -2.79 -23.84
CA MET A 243 -10.52 -4.01 -24.18
C MET A 243 -12.01 -3.87 -23.84
N LYS A 244 -12.36 -3.33 -22.66
CA LYS A 244 -13.78 -3.04 -22.29
C LYS A 244 -14.49 -2.15 -23.28
N LYS A 245 -13.78 -1.27 -23.97
CA LYS A 245 -14.37 -0.37 -24.97
C LYS A 245 -14.60 -1.04 -26.33
N HIS A 246 -13.82 -2.07 -26.68
CA HIS A 246 -13.81 -2.67 -28.02
C HIS A 246 -14.45 -4.06 -28.08
N VAL A 247 -14.57 -4.75 -26.96
CA VAL A 247 -15.21 -6.06 -26.89
C VAL A 247 -16.71 -5.88 -26.68
N PRO A 248 -17.59 -6.51 -27.48
CA PRO A 248 -19.05 -6.46 -27.29
C PRO A 248 -19.47 -6.98 -25.91
N ASP A 249 -20.50 -6.38 -25.30
CA ASP A 249 -20.96 -6.69 -23.94
C ASP A 249 -21.25 -8.18 -23.71
N VAL A 250 -21.87 -8.84 -24.70
CA VAL A 250 -22.19 -10.27 -24.65
C VAL A 250 -20.95 -11.16 -24.44
N LEU A 251 -19.81 -10.74 -24.96
CA LEU A 251 -18.54 -11.48 -24.91
C LEU A 251 -17.57 -10.92 -23.86
N SER A 252 -17.92 -9.80 -23.24
CA SER A 252 -17.00 -9.02 -22.39
C SER A 252 -16.51 -9.80 -21.18
N THR A 253 -17.37 -10.59 -20.55
CA THR A 253 -17.05 -11.36 -19.34
C THR A 253 -15.90 -12.37 -19.57
N MET A 254 -15.81 -12.95 -20.76
CA MET A 254 -14.79 -13.95 -21.09
C MET A 254 -13.60 -13.33 -21.81
N PHE A 255 -13.84 -12.49 -22.81
CA PHE A 255 -12.79 -12.01 -23.70
C PHE A 255 -12.02 -10.79 -23.18
N VAL A 256 -12.65 -9.93 -22.38
CA VAL A 256 -11.92 -8.78 -21.81
C VAL A 256 -10.79 -9.24 -20.89
N PRO A 257 -11.01 -10.13 -19.90
CA PRO A 257 -9.92 -10.66 -19.09
C PRO A 257 -8.84 -11.35 -19.92
N TRP A 258 -9.27 -12.20 -20.86
CA TRP A 258 -8.35 -12.98 -21.69
C TRP A 258 -7.46 -12.09 -22.56
N PHE A 259 -8.05 -11.16 -23.33
CA PHE A 259 -7.26 -10.24 -24.16
C PHE A 259 -6.39 -9.30 -23.33
N THR A 260 -6.88 -8.85 -22.18
CA THR A 260 -6.07 -8.03 -21.26
C THR A 260 -4.82 -8.76 -20.85
N MET A 261 -4.93 -10.02 -20.42
CA MET A 261 -3.78 -10.77 -19.93
C MET A 261 -2.84 -11.23 -21.05
N ILE A 262 -3.39 -11.60 -22.22
CA ILE A 262 -2.55 -12.02 -23.37
C ILE A 262 -1.64 -10.88 -23.86
N VAL A 263 -2.05 -9.63 -23.68
CA VAL A 263 -1.22 -8.46 -24.02
C VAL A 263 -0.35 -8.05 -22.83
N THR A 264 -0.86 -8.12 -21.60
CA THR A 264 -0.13 -7.67 -20.41
C THR A 264 1.06 -8.56 -20.08
N ILE A 265 0.89 -9.90 -20.12
CA ILE A 265 1.94 -10.85 -19.71
C ILE A 265 3.24 -10.68 -20.51
N PRO A 266 3.26 -10.62 -21.85
CA PRO A 266 4.51 -10.40 -22.56
C PRO A 266 5.16 -9.05 -22.22
N ILE A 267 4.38 -7.98 -22.08
CA ILE A 267 4.90 -6.67 -21.69
C ILE A 267 5.48 -6.73 -20.27
N GLU A 268 4.83 -7.44 -19.36
CA GLU A 268 5.29 -7.67 -18.00
C GLU A 268 6.67 -8.32 -17.98
N PHE A 269 6.85 -9.46 -18.65
CA PHE A 269 8.10 -10.21 -18.62
C PHE A 269 9.23 -9.60 -19.47
N ILE A 270 8.90 -8.97 -20.60
CA ILE A 270 9.90 -8.41 -21.51
C ILE A 270 10.42 -7.05 -21.02
N VAL A 271 9.51 -6.24 -20.43
CA VAL A 271 9.82 -4.83 -20.14
C VAL A 271 9.67 -4.51 -18.66
N LEU A 272 8.48 -4.72 -18.09
CA LEU A 272 8.12 -4.10 -16.80
C LEU A 272 8.79 -4.80 -15.62
N ALA A 273 8.85 -6.12 -15.63
CA ALA A 273 9.48 -6.88 -14.56
C ALA A 273 11.01 -6.73 -14.57
N PRO A 274 11.71 -6.85 -15.71
CA PRO A 274 13.12 -6.51 -15.77
C PRO A 274 13.43 -5.05 -15.39
N LEU A 275 12.61 -4.09 -15.84
CA LEU A 275 12.76 -2.67 -15.47
C LEU A 275 12.60 -2.46 -13.97
N GLY A 276 11.60 -3.06 -13.35
CA GLY A 276 11.40 -3.00 -11.91
C GLY A 276 12.59 -3.56 -11.13
N ASN A 277 13.14 -4.67 -11.59
CA ASN A 277 14.34 -5.27 -11.00
C ASN A 277 15.58 -4.39 -11.22
N LEU A 278 15.74 -3.83 -12.43
CA LEU A 278 16.85 -2.93 -12.76
C LEU A 278 16.86 -1.67 -11.88
N VAL A 279 15.69 -1.06 -11.66
CA VAL A 279 15.57 0.11 -10.78
C VAL A 279 15.97 -0.24 -9.35
N GLY A 280 15.46 -1.36 -8.81
CA GLY A 280 15.80 -1.81 -7.47
C GLY A 280 17.29 -2.12 -7.30
N THR A 281 17.85 -2.91 -8.19
CA THR A 281 19.28 -3.28 -8.16
C THR A 281 20.17 -2.09 -8.49
N GLY A 282 19.75 -1.19 -9.38
CA GLY A 282 20.49 0.02 -9.72
C GLY A 282 20.66 0.95 -8.52
N ILE A 283 19.62 1.15 -7.71
CA ILE A 283 19.69 1.94 -6.48
C ILE A 283 20.64 1.28 -5.49
N ALA A 284 20.50 -0.02 -5.28
CA ALA A 284 21.36 -0.75 -4.37
C ALA A 284 22.83 -0.66 -4.81
N ASN A 285 23.13 -0.93 -6.08
CA ASN A 285 24.49 -0.83 -6.62
C ASN A 285 25.07 0.59 -6.50
N ALA A 286 24.25 1.63 -6.69
CA ALA A 286 24.69 3.02 -6.52
C ALA A 286 25.06 3.30 -5.05
N LEU A 287 24.26 2.82 -4.10
CA LEU A 287 24.56 2.97 -2.67
C LEU A 287 25.85 2.25 -2.27
N PHE A 288 26.04 1.01 -2.71
CA PHE A 288 27.24 0.24 -2.43
C PHE A 288 28.48 0.81 -3.13
N GLY A 289 28.35 1.23 -4.40
CA GLY A 289 29.43 1.89 -5.12
C GLY A 289 29.89 3.22 -4.49
N LEU A 290 28.96 3.97 -3.87
CA LEU A 290 29.35 5.15 -3.08
C LEU A 290 30.08 4.78 -1.78
N ALA A 291 29.74 3.66 -1.15
CA ALA A 291 30.43 3.18 0.04
C ALA A 291 31.86 2.78 -0.26
N ASP A 292 32.17 2.30 -1.48
CA ASP A 292 33.53 1.94 -1.89
C ASP A 292 34.48 3.14 -2.01
N LEU A 293 33.97 4.38 -1.98
CA LEU A 293 34.78 5.61 -1.93
C LEU A 293 35.51 5.84 -0.61
N GLY A 294 35.32 4.94 0.37
CA GLY A 294 36.00 5.02 1.66
C GLY A 294 35.18 5.70 2.77
N GLY A 295 35.81 5.98 3.92
CA GLY A 295 35.13 6.41 5.14
C GLY A 295 34.17 7.58 5.01
N PHE A 296 34.48 8.58 4.18
CA PHE A 296 33.57 9.71 3.93
C PHE A 296 32.41 9.31 3.02
N GLY A 297 32.64 8.46 2.03
CA GLY A 297 31.59 7.92 1.16
C GLY A 297 30.58 7.10 1.97
N ILE A 298 31.03 6.26 2.88
CA ILE A 298 30.18 5.48 3.79
C ILE A 298 29.28 6.40 4.62
N LEU A 299 29.83 7.47 5.20
CA LEU A 299 29.04 8.44 5.99
C LEU A 299 27.93 9.09 5.19
N ILE A 300 28.19 9.46 3.93
CA ILE A 300 27.17 10.02 3.03
C ILE A 300 26.07 8.97 2.75
N VAL A 301 26.47 7.73 2.41
CA VAL A 301 25.53 6.65 2.13
C VAL A 301 24.66 6.35 3.36
N MET A 302 25.27 6.28 4.55
CA MET A 302 24.53 6.08 5.80
C MET A 302 23.53 7.19 6.06
N ALA A 303 23.91 8.44 5.85
CA ALA A 303 23.05 9.60 6.03
C ALA A 303 21.87 9.58 5.03
N VAL A 304 22.14 9.33 3.75
CA VAL A 304 21.12 9.24 2.70
C VAL A 304 20.19 8.05 2.95
N LEU A 305 20.73 6.87 3.19
CA LEU A 305 19.96 5.67 3.44
C LEU A 305 19.08 5.83 4.68
N GLY A 306 19.62 6.33 5.78
CA GLY A 306 18.86 6.58 7.01
C GLY A 306 17.77 7.63 6.83
N ALA A 307 18.07 8.75 6.15
CA ALA A 307 17.11 9.83 5.90
C ALA A 307 15.94 9.39 5.01
N PHE A 308 16.21 8.58 3.97
CA PHE A 308 15.21 8.16 2.99
C PHE A 308 14.69 6.74 3.21
N TRP A 309 15.11 6.04 4.26
CA TRP A 309 14.76 4.64 4.48
C TRP A 309 13.26 4.39 4.47
N GLN A 310 12.47 5.22 5.14
CA GLN A 310 11.03 5.06 5.18
C GLN A 310 10.37 5.24 3.79
N LEU A 311 10.92 6.10 2.96
CA LEU A 311 10.46 6.26 1.57
C LEU A 311 10.83 5.03 0.74
N PHE A 312 12.01 4.44 0.96
CA PHE A 312 12.41 3.19 0.30
C PHE A 312 11.51 2.02 0.70
N VAL A 313 11.10 1.96 1.98
CA VAL A 313 10.15 0.96 2.47
C VAL A 313 8.79 1.13 1.78
N ILE A 314 8.23 2.34 1.76
CA ILE A 314 6.94 2.62 1.12
C ILE A 314 6.98 2.32 -0.39
N ALA A 315 8.09 2.64 -1.05
CA ALA A 315 8.27 2.37 -2.48
C ALA A 315 8.66 0.90 -2.78
N GLY A 316 8.89 0.07 -1.76
CA GLY A 316 9.33 -1.32 -1.91
C GLY A 316 10.76 -1.48 -2.41
N MET A 317 11.54 -0.40 -2.45
CA MET A 317 12.95 -0.39 -2.91
C MET A 317 13.94 -0.87 -1.82
N HIS A 318 13.48 -1.07 -0.59
CA HIS A 318 14.29 -1.55 0.52
C HIS A 318 14.77 -2.99 0.34
N LEU A 319 13.97 -3.86 -0.28
CA LEU A 319 14.29 -5.29 -0.44
C LEU A 319 15.58 -5.54 -1.23
N PRO A 320 15.79 -4.94 -2.42
CA PRO A 320 17.08 -5.08 -3.12
C PRO A 320 18.27 -4.64 -2.28
N VAL A 321 18.13 -3.57 -1.50
CA VAL A 321 19.21 -3.07 -0.62
C VAL A 321 19.53 -4.08 0.47
N ILE A 322 18.50 -4.64 1.13
CA ILE A 322 18.66 -5.69 2.15
C ILE A 322 19.28 -6.96 1.56
N LEU A 323 18.82 -7.41 0.38
CA LEU A 323 19.37 -8.60 -0.25
C LEU A 323 20.85 -8.44 -0.59
N LEU A 324 21.27 -7.29 -1.11
CA LEU A 324 22.68 -7.02 -1.37
C LEU A 324 23.50 -6.94 -0.08
N ALA A 325 22.95 -6.34 0.97
CA ALA A 325 23.59 -6.34 2.28
C ALA A 325 23.81 -7.76 2.81
N GLN A 326 22.82 -8.65 2.65
CA GLN A 326 22.95 -10.06 3.02
C GLN A 326 24.05 -10.78 2.22
N VAL A 327 24.12 -10.53 0.91
CA VAL A 327 25.21 -11.08 0.07
C VAL A 327 26.58 -10.59 0.55
N GLN A 328 26.68 -9.31 0.91
CA GLN A 328 27.95 -8.77 1.47
C GLN A 328 28.31 -9.35 2.83
N ILE A 329 27.33 -9.54 3.70
CA ILE A 329 27.56 -10.22 5.00
C ILE A 329 28.12 -11.64 4.76
N ILE A 330 27.58 -12.38 3.82
CA ILE A 330 28.07 -13.72 3.48
C ILE A 330 29.51 -13.65 2.94
N ALA A 331 29.83 -12.65 2.12
CA ALA A 331 31.13 -12.50 1.49
C ALA A 331 32.22 -11.95 2.45
N MET A 332 31.88 -10.97 3.29
CA MET A 332 32.83 -10.23 4.13
C MET A 332 32.72 -10.55 5.63
N GLY A 333 31.66 -11.22 6.05
CA GLY A 333 31.41 -11.53 7.47
C GLY A 333 30.76 -10.41 8.28
N TYR A 334 30.52 -9.25 7.69
CA TYR A 334 29.89 -8.10 8.36
C TYR A 334 29.10 -7.22 7.37
N ASP A 335 28.16 -6.43 7.90
CA ASP A 335 27.46 -5.39 7.13
C ASP A 335 28.19 -4.04 7.29
N PRO A 336 28.64 -3.42 6.20
CA PRO A 336 29.43 -2.20 6.29
C PRO A 336 28.62 -0.98 6.73
N PHE A 337 27.31 -0.88 6.40
CA PHE A 337 26.54 0.33 6.67
C PHE A 337 25.01 0.18 6.63
N VAL A 338 24.46 -0.85 5.95
CA VAL A 338 23.02 -0.91 5.68
C VAL A 338 22.20 -1.07 6.94
N PHE A 339 22.45 -2.15 7.72
CA PHE A 339 21.68 -2.43 8.93
C PHE A 339 21.91 -1.39 10.03
N VAL A 340 23.11 -0.81 10.11
CA VAL A 340 23.38 0.29 11.05
C VAL A 340 22.52 1.51 10.69
N SER A 341 22.50 1.92 9.42
CA SER A 341 21.73 3.09 8.95
C SER A 341 20.23 2.88 9.12
N THR A 342 19.73 1.71 8.76
CA THR A 342 18.31 1.38 8.83
C THR A 342 17.82 1.27 10.26
N ASN A 343 18.60 0.67 11.17
CA ASN A 343 18.29 0.62 12.59
C ASN A 343 18.30 2.01 13.24
N CYS A 344 19.25 2.90 12.86
CA CYS A 344 19.23 4.29 13.30
C CYS A 344 17.96 5.02 12.83
N ALA A 345 17.54 4.82 11.57
CA ALA A 345 16.32 5.40 11.05
C ALA A 345 15.07 4.89 11.79
N MET A 346 14.99 3.59 12.06
CA MET A 346 13.88 2.99 12.82
C MET A 346 13.84 3.52 14.25
N THR A 347 14.98 3.60 14.92
CA THR A 347 15.09 4.13 16.30
C THR A 347 14.66 5.60 16.36
N ALA A 348 15.03 6.40 15.36
CA ALA A 348 14.60 7.80 15.27
C ALA A 348 13.06 7.90 15.11
N VAL A 349 12.45 7.05 14.28
CA VAL A 349 10.99 6.97 14.12
C VAL A 349 10.31 6.57 15.44
N TRP A 350 10.87 5.63 16.19
CA TRP A 350 10.37 5.28 17.54
C TRP A 350 10.43 6.47 18.49
N GLY A 351 11.54 7.18 18.52
CA GLY A 351 11.67 8.39 19.31
C GLY A 351 10.62 9.43 18.98
N CYS A 352 10.35 9.67 17.70
CA CYS A 352 9.28 10.56 17.22
C CYS A 352 7.90 10.06 17.66
N ALA A 353 7.63 8.77 17.53
CA ALA A 353 6.34 8.18 17.91
C ALA A 353 6.11 8.28 19.43
N ILE A 354 7.11 8.01 20.25
CA ILE A 354 7.05 8.17 21.71
C ILE A 354 6.82 9.65 22.07
N GLY A 355 7.57 10.57 21.44
CA GLY A 355 7.37 12.02 21.65
C GLY A 355 5.97 12.49 21.28
N ALA A 356 5.43 12.01 20.16
CA ALA A 356 4.08 12.27 19.73
C ALA A 356 3.04 11.69 20.73
N PHE A 357 3.24 10.45 21.20
CA PHE A 357 2.38 9.82 22.20
C PHE A 357 2.28 10.64 23.50
N LEU A 358 3.41 11.19 23.94
CA LEU A 358 3.44 12.03 25.16
C LEU A 358 2.73 13.38 24.97
N ARG A 359 2.81 13.96 23.78
CA ARG A 359 2.29 15.31 23.49
C ARG A 359 0.83 15.35 23.04
N ILE A 360 0.37 14.34 22.32
CA ILE A 360 -0.99 14.28 21.78
C ILE A 360 -2.00 14.05 22.91
N ARG A 361 -3.03 14.90 22.95
CA ARG A 361 -4.11 14.84 23.95
C ARG A 361 -5.34 14.05 23.46
N ASN A 362 -5.49 13.91 22.14
CA ASN A 362 -6.60 13.16 21.55
C ASN A 362 -6.41 11.66 21.83
N LYS A 363 -7.39 11.05 22.51
CA LYS A 363 -7.32 9.63 22.92
C LYS A 363 -7.28 8.65 21.75
N GLU A 364 -7.95 8.96 20.64
CA GLU A 364 -8.00 8.10 19.46
C GLU A 364 -6.64 8.09 18.74
N GLU A 365 -6.07 9.27 18.49
CA GLU A 365 -4.73 9.41 17.90
C GLU A 365 -3.66 8.79 18.82
N LYS A 366 -3.80 8.98 20.12
CA LYS A 366 -2.89 8.38 21.09
C LYS A 366 -2.97 6.86 21.10
N GLY A 367 -4.16 6.28 20.90
CA GLY A 367 -4.36 4.83 20.74
C GLY A 367 -3.70 4.28 19.47
N MET A 368 -3.81 4.99 18.35
CA MET A 368 -3.14 4.61 17.10
C MET A 368 -1.60 4.65 17.24
N ILE A 369 -1.06 5.69 17.87
CA ILE A 369 0.38 5.81 18.08
C ILE A 369 0.88 4.74 19.05
N ALA A 370 0.13 4.41 20.10
CA ALA A 370 0.47 3.32 21.01
C ALA A 370 0.54 1.96 20.27
N GLY A 371 -0.42 1.70 19.38
CA GLY A 371 -0.42 0.53 18.51
C GLY A 371 0.79 0.50 17.59
N TYR A 372 1.15 1.64 17.01
CA TYR A 372 2.36 1.76 16.18
C TYR A 372 3.65 1.50 16.96
N ILE A 373 3.79 2.10 18.16
CA ILE A 373 4.96 1.87 19.04
C ILE A 373 5.05 0.38 19.38
N ALA A 374 3.95 -0.24 19.79
CA ALA A 374 3.94 -1.66 20.15
C ALA A 374 4.33 -2.56 18.97
N SER A 375 3.78 -2.31 17.78
CA SER A 375 4.14 -3.08 16.58
C SER A 375 5.60 -2.89 16.17
N ALA A 376 6.13 -1.67 16.30
CA ALA A 376 7.51 -1.37 15.95
C ALA A 376 8.52 -1.99 16.94
N PHE A 377 8.14 -2.26 18.19
CA PHE A 377 8.96 -3.01 19.16
C PHE A 377 8.96 -4.52 18.91
N LEU A 378 7.90 -5.03 18.29
CA LEU A 378 7.73 -6.46 18.07
C LEU A 378 8.24 -6.95 16.69
N GLY A 379 8.61 -6.08 15.79
CA GLY A 379 9.08 -6.43 14.44
C GLY A 379 9.20 -5.29 13.51
#